data_5c24ed690d282e7af6a97d98a7962be4
#
_entry.id   5c24ed690d282e7af6a97d98a7962be4
#
_cell.length_a   1.000
_cell.length_b   1.000
_cell.length_c   1.000
_cell.angle_alpha   90.00
_cell.angle_beta   90.00
_cell.angle_gamma   90.00
#
_symmetry.space_group_name_H-M   'P 1'
#
loop_
_entity.id
_entity.type
_entity.pdbx_description
1 polymer ?
#
loop_
_entity_poly.entity_id
_entity_poly.type
_entity_poly.pdbx_seq_one_letter_code
_entity_poly.pdbx_strand_id
1 'polypeptide(L)'
;PASAATNNTSMASLQSKLDKLSQSIDQHKKELSDAKKKESAAKALESELKERVTVLQDQIGVLGGQIAAVQNSIGEKEQQIGVMQTQITDKQTQIEQKQNEIDAQWDDFKKHMAAMQELRDGGSVAMLSAVNDLYELLTFNEVMQDISIKDTEILDNMKNAKEALESDKLTLESQRSELQSKKADLDAQNSQMRAKQSELNSSVAAAQMSAAEAQQAQK
;
A
#
# COMPACT_ATOMS: atom_id res chain seq x y z
N PRO A 1 33.75 -81.49 65.11
CA PRO A 1 32.57 -81.17 64.30
C PRO A 1 32.25 -79.70 64.23
N ALA A 2 32.68 -78.88 65.19
CA ALA A 2 32.31 -77.45 65.24
C ALA A 2 32.97 -76.53 64.13
N SER A 3 34.18 -76.93 63.67
CA SER A 3 34.94 -76.10 62.70
C SER A 3 34.38 -76.19 61.26
N ALA A 4 33.71 -77.27 60.87
CA ALA A 4 33.13 -77.44 59.54
C ALA A 4 31.79 -76.63 59.42
N ALA A 5 31.01 -76.49 60.48
CA ALA A 5 29.77 -75.70 60.51
C ALA A 5 30.00 -74.18 60.39
N THR A 6 31.07 -73.70 61.07
CA THR A 6 31.45 -72.24 60.97
C THR A 6 31.98 -71.84 59.57
N ASN A 7 32.72 -72.75 58.90
CA ASN A 7 33.20 -72.52 57.53
C ASN A 7 32.05 -72.51 56.54
N ASN A 8 31.05 -73.39 56.70
CA ASN A 8 29.89 -73.47 55.83
C ASN A 8 28.96 -72.19 55.97
N THR A 9 28.80 -71.69 57.17
CA THR A 9 28.05 -70.46 57.39
C THR A 9 28.78 -69.21 56.87
N SER A 10 30.10 -69.18 56.93
CA SER A 10 30.94 -68.15 56.38
C SER A 10 30.89 -68.18 54.84
N MET A 11 30.94 -69.36 54.23
CA MET A 11 30.79 -69.51 52.76
C MET A 11 29.42 -69.10 52.27
N ALA A 12 28.36 -69.48 52.93
CA ALA A 12 27.00 -69.08 52.58
C ALA A 12 26.79 -67.51 52.67
N SER A 13 27.40 -66.88 53.70
CA SER A 13 27.40 -65.42 53.83
C SER A 13 28.18 -64.72 52.71
N LEU A 14 29.35 -65.28 52.30
CA LEU A 14 30.15 -64.78 51.19
C LEU A 14 29.39 -64.90 49.84
N GLN A 15 28.75 -66.05 49.64
CA GLN A 15 27.93 -66.28 48.43
C GLN A 15 26.77 -65.31 48.36
N SER A 16 26.05 -65.08 49.48
CA SER A 16 24.97 -64.08 49.52
C SER A 16 25.46 -62.65 49.24
N LYS A 17 26.68 -62.32 49.68
CA LYS A 17 27.29 -61.00 49.38
C LYS A 17 27.69 -60.91 47.88
N LEU A 18 28.18 -61.98 47.30
CA LEU A 18 28.54 -62.09 45.89
C LEU A 18 27.30 -61.94 45.02
N ASP A 19 26.20 -62.59 45.36
CA ASP A 19 24.92 -62.47 44.63
C ASP A 19 24.34 -61.05 44.71
N LYS A 20 24.38 -60.43 45.90
CA LYS A 20 23.96 -59.00 46.04
C LYS A 20 24.85 -58.07 45.26
N LEU A 21 26.17 -58.28 45.22
CA LEU A 21 27.09 -57.47 44.46
C LEU A 21 26.87 -57.66 42.92
N SER A 22 26.63 -58.89 42.47
CA SER A 22 26.27 -59.16 41.09
C SER A 22 24.98 -58.47 40.68
N GLN A 23 23.93 -58.54 41.48
CA GLN A 23 22.67 -57.82 41.25
C GLN A 23 22.88 -56.31 41.21
N SER A 24 23.67 -55.74 42.11
CA SER A 24 24.01 -54.31 42.10
C SER A 24 24.78 -53.92 40.87
N ILE A 25 25.73 -54.73 40.39
CA ILE A 25 26.46 -54.50 39.12
C ILE A 25 25.52 -54.52 37.93
N ASP A 26 24.60 -55.46 37.88
CA ASP A 26 23.64 -55.53 36.77
C ASP A 26 22.64 -54.35 36.79
N GLN A 27 22.23 -53.93 37.95
CA GLN A 27 21.41 -52.70 38.12
C GLN A 27 22.16 -51.44 37.66
N HIS A 28 23.42 -51.27 38.09
CA HIS A 28 24.23 -50.12 37.66
C HIS A 28 24.56 -50.17 36.16
N LYS A 29 24.78 -51.34 35.55
CA LYS A 29 24.90 -51.46 34.09
C LYS A 29 23.65 -51.00 33.34
N LYS A 30 22.46 -51.36 33.86
CA LYS A 30 21.20 -50.94 33.30
C LYS A 30 21.03 -49.42 33.42
N GLU A 31 21.28 -48.87 34.60
CA GLU A 31 21.23 -47.42 34.89
C GLU A 31 22.19 -46.64 33.97
N LEU A 32 23.41 -47.13 33.77
CA LEU A 32 24.40 -46.55 32.85
C LEU A 32 23.94 -46.62 31.41
N SER A 33 23.33 -47.73 30.98
CA SER A 33 22.75 -47.82 29.64
C SER A 33 21.63 -46.85 29.38
N ASP A 34 20.72 -46.71 30.39
CA ASP A 34 19.59 -45.78 30.29
C ASP A 34 20.06 -44.33 30.36
N ALA A 35 21.07 -44.00 31.17
CA ALA A 35 21.72 -42.69 31.18
C ALA A 35 22.36 -42.32 29.86
N LYS A 36 23.09 -43.27 29.23
CA LYS A 36 23.66 -43.07 27.88
C LYS A 36 22.59 -42.80 26.79
N LYS A 37 21.47 -43.52 26.86
CA LYS A 37 20.34 -43.30 25.94
C LYS A 37 19.74 -41.93 26.12
N LYS A 38 19.54 -41.48 27.36
CA LYS A 38 19.03 -40.15 27.70
C LYS A 38 19.98 -39.04 27.21
N GLU A 39 21.28 -39.21 27.43
CA GLU A 39 22.32 -38.29 26.93
C GLU A 39 22.31 -38.16 25.41
N SER A 40 22.22 -39.30 24.70
CA SER A 40 22.12 -39.29 23.24
C SER A 40 20.84 -38.58 22.73
N ALA A 41 19.70 -38.83 23.38
CA ALA A 41 18.43 -38.17 23.05
C ALA A 41 18.48 -36.67 23.32
N ALA A 42 19.09 -36.24 24.42
CA ALA A 42 19.30 -34.85 24.75
C ALA A 42 20.19 -34.12 23.72
N LYS A 43 21.28 -34.73 23.29
CA LYS A 43 22.15 -34.20 22.23
C LYS A 43 21.44 -34.08 20.87
N ALA A 44 20.61 -35.07 20.52
CA ALA A 44 19.81 -35.01 19.30
C ALA A 44 18.79 -33.87 19.34
N LEU A 45 18.09 -33.70 20.46
CA LEU A 45 17.15 -32.61 20.67
C LEU A 45 17.84 -31.24 20.62
N GLU A 46 19.00 -31.10 21.23
CA GLU A 46 19.79 -29.85 21.18
C GLU A 46 20.16 -29.47 19.72
N SER A 47 20.59 -30.47 18.94
CA SER A 47 20.92 -30.25 17.52
C SER A 47 19.70 -29.78 16.72
N GLU A 48 18.55 -30.44 16.92
CA GLU A 48 17.28 -30.08 16.26
C GLU A 48 16.83 -28.65 16.63
N LEU A 49 16.91 -28.30 17.91
CA LEU A 49 16.57 -26.98 18.37
C LEU A 49 17.50 -25.89 17.80
N LYS A 50 18.80 -26.16 17.70
CA LYS A 50 19.76 -25.26 17.07
C LYS A 50 19.45 -25.03 15.58
N GLU A 51 19.17 -26.07 14.83
CA GLU A 51 18.75 -25.97 13.43
C GLU A 51 17.47 -25.16 13.30
N ARG A 52 16.49 -25.39 14.15
CA ARG A 52 15.23 -24.63 14.17
C ARG A 52 15.45 -23.15 14.45
N VAL A 53 16.31 -22.80 15.39
CA VAL A 53 16.69 -21.41 15.66
C VAL A 53 17.33 -20.75 14.45
N THR A 54 18.23 -21.45 13.75
CA THR A 54 18.86 -20.93 12.54
C THR A 54 17.83 -20.65 11.44
N VAL A 55 16.93 -21.60 11.16
CA VAL A 55 15.86 -21.42 10.17
C VAL A 55 14.94 -20.24 10.52
N LEU A 56 14.58 -20.10 11.81
CA LEU A 56 13.76 -18.98 12.26
C LEU A 56 14.50 -17.63 12.13
N GLN A 57 15.80 -17.57 12.39
CA GLN A 57 16.61 -16.38 12.18
C GLN A 57 16.68 -15.97 10.72
N ASP A 58 16.84 -16.93 9.81
CA ASP A 58 16.81 -16.67 8.36
C ASP A 58 15.44 -16.15 7.92
N GLN A 59 14.34 -16.75 8.40
CA GLN A 59 12.99 -16.26 8.14
C GLN A 59 12.76 -14.84 8.66
N ILE A 60 13.23 -14.52 9.86
CA ILE A 60 13.20 -13.18 10.44
C ILE A 60 13.94 -12.19 9.54
N GLY A 61 15.11 -12.55 9.02
CA GLY A 61 15.89 -11.72 8.10
C GLY A 61 15.12 -11.43 6.80
N VAL A 62 14.53 -12.47 6.19
CA VAL A 62 13.71 -12.33 4.96
C VAL A 62 12.49 -11.45 5.21
N LEU A 63 11.75 -11.68 6.27
CA LEU A 63 10.56 -10.89 6.63
C LEU A 63 10.93 -9.43 6.92
N GLY A 64 12.04 -9.18 7.60
CA GLY A 64 12.57 -7.83 7.83
C GLY A 64 12.86 -7.09 6.52
N GLY A 65 13.51 -7.76 5.57
CA GLY A 65 13.76 -7.21 4.24
C GLY A 65 12.47 -6.92 3.46
N GLN A 66 11.48 -7.81 3.52
CA GLN A 66 10.19 -7.60 2.88
C GLN A 66 9.41 -6.43 3.49
N ILE A 67 9.43 -6.29 4.80
CA ILE A 67 8.81 -5.15 5.51
C ILE A 67 9.45 -3.85 5.06
N ALA A 68 10.79 -3.77 5.02
CA ALA A 68 11.49 -2.59 4.57
C ALA A 68 11.15 -2.21 3.11
N ALA A 69 11.08 -3.19 2.21
CA ALA A 69 10.68 -2.97 0.81
C ALA A 69 9.23 -2.44 0.70
N VAL A 70 8.29 -2.99 1.47
CA VAL A 70 6.90 -2.53 1.49
C VAL A 70 6.81 -1.12 2.08
N GLN A 71 7.56 -0.81 3.14
CA GLN A 71 7.61 0.55 3.72
C GLN A 71 8.10 1.59 2.72
N ASN A 72 9.16 1.29 1.96
CA ASN A 72 9.65 2.17 0.90
C ASN A 72 8.58 2.40 -0.18
N SER A 73 7.93 1.32 -0.63
CA SER A 73 6.84 1.41 -1.62
C SER A 73 5.65 2.23 -1.11
N ILE A 74 5.31 2.12 0.17
CA ILE A 74 4.28 2.94 0.82
C ILE A 74 4.67 4.42 0.77
N GLY A 75 5.91 4.78 1.14
CA GLY A 75 6.39 6.15 1.11
C GLY A 75 6.36 6.77 -0.29
N GLU A 76 6.77 6.01 -1.31
CA GLU A 76 6.69 6.45 -2.71
C GLU A 76 5.24 6.68 -3.17
N LYS A 77 4.32 5.78 -2.81
CA LYS A 77 2.89 5.92 -3.14
C LYS A 77 2.25 7.10 -2.41
N GLU A 78 2.58 7.34 -1.14
CA GLU A 78 2.09 8.50 -0.39
C GLU A 78 2.52 9.81 -1.05
N GLN A 79 3.77 9.90 -1.51
CA GLN A 79 4.25 11.05 -2.25
C GLN A 79 3.50 11.24 -3.57
N GLN A 80 3.30 10.18 -4.36
CA GLN A 80 2.54 10.22 -5.61
C GLN A 80 1.09 10.66 -5.39
N ILE A 81 0.45 10.15 -4.35
CA ILE A 81 -0.91 10.54 -3.93
C ILE A 81 -0.95 12.04 -3.60
N GLY A 82 0.02 12.56 -2.85
CA GLY A 82 0.11 13.98 -2.52
C GLY A 82 0.23 14.87 -3.75
N VAL A 83 1.12 14.52 -4.69
CA VAL A 83 1.28 15.23 -5.96
C VAL A 83 -0.02 15.21 -6.77
N MET A 84 -0.65 14.05 -6.90
CA MET A 84 -1.90 13.91 -7.66
C MET A 84 -3.05 14.69 -7.03
N GLN A 85 -3.15 14.75 -5.71
CA GLN A 85 -4.14 15.58 -5.01
C GLN A 85 -3.99 17.07 -5.33
N THR A 86 -2.74 17.56 -5.34
CA THR A 86 -2.45 18.95 -5.72
C THR A 86 -2.86 19.20 -7.17
N GLN A 87 -2.48 18.32 -8.11
CA GLN A 87 -2.85 18.45 -9.52
C GLN A 87 -4.38 18.47 -9.73
N ILE A 88 -5.11 17.61 -9.00
CA ILE A 88 -6.59 17.57 -9.03
C ILE A 88 -7.17 18.90 -8.54
N THR A 89 -6.64 19.47 -7.46
CA THR A 89 -7.11 20.75 -6.93
C THR A 89 -6.84 21.90 -7.91
N ASP A 90 -5.64 21.94 -8.48
CA ASP A 90 -5.26 22.94 -9.47
C ASP A 90 -6.14 22.85 -10.74
N LYS A 91 -6.37 21.63 -11.21
CA LYS A 91 -7.23 21.37 -12.37
C LYS A 91 -8.68 21.79 -12.10
N GLN A 92 -9.19 21.52 -10.90
CA GLN A 92 -10.52 21.95 -10.48
C GLN A 92 -10.65 23.47 -10.50
N THR A 93 -9.67 24.19 -9.96
CA THR A 93 -9.63 25.65 -9.98
C THR A 93 -9.60 26.20 -11.42
N GLN A 94 -8.80 25.59 -12.30
CA GLN A 94 -8.75 25.96 -13.72
C GLN A 94 -10.10 25.73 -14.42
N ILE A 95 -10.78 24.62 -14.12
CA ILE A 95 -12.12 24.33 -14.65
C ILE A 95 -13.12 25.38 -14.21
N GLU A 96 -13.12 25.76 -12.94
CA GLU A 96 -14.02 26.81 -12.38
C GLU A 96 -13.74 28.17 -13.05
N GLN A 97 -12.47 28.54 -13.24
CA GLN A 97 -12.10 29.79 -13.93
C GLN A 97 -12.57 29.78 -15.38
N LYS A 98 -12.32 28.72 -16.14
CA LYS A 98 -12.78 28.58 -17.52
C LYS A 98 -14.31 28.63 -17.63
N GLN A 99 -15.02 28.00 -16.70
CA GLN A 99 -16.48 28.04 -16.67
C GLN A 99 -16.98 29.47 -16.50
N ASN A 100 -16.41 30.20 -15.54
CA ASN A 100 -16.77 31.61 -15.28
C ASN A 100 -16.45 32.51 -16.49
N GLU A 101 -15.33 32.26 -17.17
CA GLU A 101 -14.96 33.01 -18.39
C GLU A 101 -15.96 32.75 -19.51
N ILE A 102 -16.36 31.51 -19.74
CA ILE A 102 -17.36 31.13 -20.75
C ILE A 102 -18.70 31.76 -20.42
N ASP A 103 -19.13 31.72 -19.15
CA ASP A 103 -20.41 32.30 -18.72
C ASP A 103 -20.41 33.82 -18.88
N ALA A 104 -19.31 34.53 -18.59
CA ALA A 104 -19.16 35.96 -18.81
C ALA A 104 -19.19 36.28 -20.32
N GLN A 105 -18.48 35.56 -21.15
CA GLN A 105 -18.50 35.74 -22.61
C GLN A 105 -19.91 35.51 -23.17
N TRP A 106 -20.63 34.51 -22.66
CA TRP A 106 -21.99 34.24 -23.07
C TRP A 106 -22.94 35.39 -22.70
N ASP A 107 -22.79 35.95 -21.51
CA ASP A 107 -23.59 37.09 -21.08
C ASP A 107 -23.32 38.35 -21.92
N ASP A 108 -22.06 38.60 -22.25
CA ASP A 108 -21.68 39.71 -23.12
C ASP A 108 -22.17 39.52 -24.57
N PHE A 109 -22.08 38.28 -25.08
CA PHE A 109 -22.64 37.94 -26.38
C PHE A 109 -24.15 38.14 -26.44
N LYS A 110 -24.90 37.73 -25.39
CA LYS A 110 -26.36 37.98 -25.32
C LYS A 110 -26.70 39.45 -25.34
N LYS A 111 -25.95 40.29 -24.59
CA LYS A 111 -26.14 41.74 -24.58
C LYS A 111 -25.87 42.35 -25.97
N HIS A 112 -24.80 41.89 -26.61
CA HIS A 112 -24.45 42.30 -27.97
C HIS A 112 -25.56 41.93 -28.96
N MET A 113 -26.05 40.70 -28.93
CA MET A 113 -27.14 40.23 -29.79
C MET A 113 -28.45 40.99 -29.56
N ALA A 114 -28.78 41.34 -28.30
CA ALA A 114 -29.96 42.15 -27.97
C ALA A 114 -29.85 43.57 -28.55
N ALA A 115 -28.67 44.21 -28.43
CA ALA A 115 -28.43 45.51 -29.03
C ALA A 115 -28.52 45.49 -30.56
N MET A 116 -28.01 44.41 -31.20
CA MET A 116 -28.11 44.20 -32.64
C MET A 116 -29.57 44.00 -33.11
N GLN A 117 -30.40 43.31 -32.28
CA GLN A 117 -31.82 43.14 -32.57
C GLN A 117 -32.58 44.48 -32.50
N GLU A 118 -32.31 45.29 -31.49
CA GLU A 118 -32.88 46.65 -31.41
C GLU A 118 -32.51 47.54 -32.64
N LEU A 119 -31.24 47.45 -33.04
CA LEU A 119 -30.78 48.14 -34.28
C LEU A 119 -31.51 47.64 -35.52
N ARG A 120 -31.80 46.34 -35.63
CA ARG A 120 -32.50 45.73 -36.76
C ARG A 120 -33.99 46.08 -36.78
N ASP A 121 -34.65 46.04 -35.64
CA ASP A 121 -36.11 46.17 -35.53
C ASP A 121 -36.59 47.64 -35.52
N GLY A 122 -35.75 48.59 -35.13
CA GLY A 122 -36.10 50.00 -35.08
C GLY A 122 -35.01 50.96 -35.54
N GLY A 123 -33.74 50.56 -35.33
CA GLY A 123 -32.60 51.44 -35.60
C GLY A 123 -32.11 51.40 -37.04
N SER A 124 -32.23 50.28 -37.75
CA SER A 124 -31.75 50.15 -39.14
C SER A 124 -32.57 51.02 -40.10
N VAL A 125 -33.88 51.15 -39.89
CA VAL A 125 -34.71 52.07 -40.68
C VAL A 125 -34.41 53.52 -40.35
N ALA A 126 -34.19 53.84 -39.08
CA ALA A 126 -33.80 55.19 -38.65
C ALA A 126 -32.38 55.55 -39.12
N MET A 127 -31.41 54.60 -39.08
CA MET A 127 -30.07 54.76 -39.60
C MET A 127 -30.07 54.90 -41.14
N LEU A 128 -30.80 54.03 -41.86
CA LEU A 128 -30.94 54.14 -43.31
C LEU A 128 -31.60 55.45 -43.73
N SER A 129 -32.50 56.01 -42.94
CA SER A 129 -33.09 57.33 -43.22
C SER A 129 -32.13 58.48 -42.90
N ALA A 130 -31.10 58.26 -42.13
CA ALA A 130 -30.07 59.24 -41.78
C ALA A 130 -28.84 59.17 -42.75
N VAL A 131 -28.74 58.14 -43.57
CA VAL A 131 -27.70 57.98 -44.60
C VAL A 131 -27.96 58.93 -45.73
N ASN A 132 -27.03 59.87 -45.96
CA ASN A 132 -27.17 60.92 -46.96
C ASN A 132 -26.53 60.59 -48.30
N ASP A 133 -25.64 59.56 -48.34
CA ASP A 133 -24.97 59.17 -49.59
C ASP A 133 -24.69 57.67 -49.66
N LEU A 134 -24.29 57.20 -50.83
CA LEU A 134 -23.97 55.80 -51.13
C LEU A 134 -22.73 55.31 -50.34
N TYR A 135 -21.81 56.20 -50.03
CA TYR A 135 -20.57 55.84 -49.31
C TYR A 135 -20.91 55.51 -47.82
N GLU A 136 -21.72 56.26 -47.16
CA GLU A 136 -22.22 55.97 -45.81
C GLU A 136 -23.00 54.65 -45.75
N LEU A 137 -23.82 54.37 -46.80
CA LEU A 137 -24.54 53.11 -46.92
C LEU A 137 -23.59 51.88 -47.08
N LEU A 138 -22.54 52.03 -47.93
CA LEU A 138 -21.55 51.00 -48.12
C LEU A 138 -20.75 50.76 -46.83
N THR A 139 -20.34 51.81 -46.12
CA THR A 139 -19.63 51.71 -44.86
C THR A 139 -20.51 51.06 -43.77
N PHE A 140 -21.79 51.36 -43.72
CA PHE A 140 -22.73 50.71 -42.83
C PHE A 140 -22.86 49.20 -43.12
N ASN A 141 -22.97 48.83 -44.41
CA ASN A 141 -23.04 47.43 -44.81
C ASN A 141 -21.75 46.68 -44.49
N GLU A 142 -20.59 47.31 -44.68
CA GLU A 142 -19.28 46.75 -44.32
C GLU A 142 -19.16 46.54 -42.80
N VAL A 143 -19.54 47.50 -42.01
CA VAL A 143 -19.56 47.39 -40.52
C VAL A 143 -20.50 46.28 -40.07
N MET A 144 -21.69 46.15 -40.66
CA MET A 144 -22.63 45.06 -40.34
C MET A 144 -22.09 43.67 -40.71
N GLN A 145 -21.36 43.58 -41.84
CA GLN A 145 -20.71 42.34 -42.26
C GLN A 145 -19.57 41.97 -41.30
N ASP A 146 -18.73 42.92 -40.90
CA ASP A 146 -17.65 42.75 -39.95
C ASP A 146 -18.17 42.30 -38.59
N ILE A 147 -19.28 42.89 -38.11
CA ILE A 147 -19.95 42.47 -36.86
C ILE A 147 -20.41 41.03 -36.97
N SER A 148 -21.05 40.63 -38.08
CA SER A 148 -21.53 39.25 -38.27
C SER A 148 -20.37 38.23 -38.30
N ILE A 149 -19.23 38.60 -38.88
CA ILE A 149 -18.02 37.77 -38.88
C ILE A 149 -17.49 37.59 -37.46
N LYS A 150 -17.38 38.70 -36.69
CA LYS A 150 -16.93 38.66 -35.29
C LYS A 150 -17.86 37.87 -34.40
N ASP A 151 -19.17 38.00 -34.56
CA ASP A 151 -20.15 37.19 -33.84
C ASP A 151 -19.96 35.69 -34.08
N THR A 152 -19.69 35.31 -35.32
CA THR A 152 -19.39 33.91 -35.66
C THR A 152 -18.07 33.42 -34.98
N GLU A 153 -17.03 34.26 -35.03
CA GLU A 153 -15.76 33.97 -34.34
C GLU A 153 -15.95 33.82 -32.83
N ILE A 154 -16.74 34.65 -32.20
CA ILE A 154 -17.05 34.58 -30.74
C ILE A 154 -17.76 33.25 -30.44
N LEU A 155 -18.79 32.90 -31.22
CA LEU A 155 -19.52 31.65 -31.04
C LEU A 155 -18.63 30.39 -31.23
N ASP A 156 -17.77 30.40 -32.24
CA ASP A 156 -16.83 29.32 -32.50
C ASP A 156 -15.81 29.21 -31.36
N ASN A 157 -15.28 30.33 -30.87
CA ASN A 157 -14.37 30.34 -29.73
C ASN A 157 -15.04 29.82 -28.45
N MET A 158 -16.28 30.22 -28.19
CA MET A 158 -17.06 29.73 -27.04
C MET A 158 -17.36 28.24 -27.15
N LYS A 159 -17.71 27.75 -28.34
CA LYS A 159 -17.90 26.32 -28.60
C LYS A 159 -16.64 25.53 -28.31
N ASN A 160 -15.49 25.98 -28.87
CA ASN A 160 -14.20 25.33 -28.64
C ASN A 160 -13.80 25.35 -27.15
N ALA A 161 -14.03 26.47 -26.47
CA ALA A 161 -13.78 26.60 -25.02
C ALA A 161 -14.64 25.64 -24.20
N LYS A 162 -15.92 25.49 -24.58
CA LYS A 162 -16.84 24.55 -23.93
C LYS A 162 -16.42 23.10 -24.15
N GLU A 163 -16.03 22.73 -25.39
CA GLU A 163 -15.53 21.38 -25.69
C GLU A 163 -14.24 21.08 -24.91
N ALA A 164 -13.32 22.04 -24.81
CA ALA A 164 -12.11 21.92 -24.00
C ALA A 164 -12.43 21.79 -22.51
N LEU A 165 -13.43 22.52 -22.01
CA LEU A 165 -13.88 22.42 -20.62
C LEU A 165 -14.46 21.03 -20.31
N GLU A 166 -15.27 20.48 -21.20
CA GLU A 166 -15.82 19.11 -21.02
C GLU A 166 -14.71 18.06 -21.04
N SER A 167 -13.72 18.20 -21.92
CA SER A 167 -12.52 17.34 -21.94
C SER A 167 -11.73 17.44 -20.62
N ASP A 168 -11.57 18.66 -20.10
CA ASP A 168 -10.91 18.89 -18.80
C ASP A 168 -11.66 18.23 -17.63
N LYS A 169 -12.99 18.29 -17.63
CA LYS A 169 -13.86 17.64 -16.63
C LYS A 169 -13.70 16.12 -16.67
N LEU A 170 -13.71 15.52 -17.86
CA LEU A 170 -13.48 14.07 -18.03
C LEU A 170 -12.10 13.65 -17.54
N THR A 171 -11.07 14.47 -17.82
CA THR A 171 -9.72 14.23 -17.34
C THR A 171 -9.66 14.29 -15.80
N LEU A 172 -10.32 15.27 -15.20
CA LEU A 172 -10.41 15.40 -13.75
C LEU A 172 -11.10 14.19 -13.10
N GLU A 173 -12.16 13.70 -13.69
CA GLU A 173 -12.88 12.51 -13.21
C GLU A 173 -12.00 11.26 -13.29
N SER A 174 -11.28 11.08 -14.39
CA SER A 174 -10.29 10.00 -14.55
C SER A 174 -9.20 10.08 -13.49
N GLN A 175 -8.63 11.27 -13.24
CA GLN A 175 -7.61 11.48 -12.23
C GLN A 175 -8.13 11.19 -10.81
N ARG A 176 -9.37 11.56 -10.52
CA ARG A 176 -10.02 11.24 -9.22
C ARG A 176 -10.20 9.74 -9.03
N SER A 177 -10.62 9.03 -10.09
CA SER A 177 -10.75 7.57 -10.07
C SER A 177 -9.39 6.90 -9.87
N GLU A 178 -8.35 7.36 -10.56
CA GLU A 178 -6.98 6.86 -10.37
C GLU A 178 -6.47 7.12 -8.95
N LEU A 179 -6.70 8.31 -8.40
CA LEU A 179 -6.35 8.63 -7.02
C LEU A 179 -7.03 7.69 -6.02
N GLN A 180 -8.30 7.40 -6.23
CA GLN A 180 -9.05 6.48 -5.38
C GLN A 180 -8.47 5.07 -5.44
N SER A 181 -8.11 4.59 -6.64
CA SER A 181 -7.44 3.30 -6.83
C SER A 181 -6.08 3.26 -6.11
N LYS A 182 -5.27 4.31 -6.26
CA LYS A 182 -3.96 4.41 -5.57
C LYS A 182 -4.10 4.42 -4.04
N LYS A 183 -5.13 5.06 -3.50
CA LYS A 183 -5.44 5.03 -2.06
C LYS A 183 -5.84 3.63 -1.59
N ALA A 184 -6.69 2.93 -2.35
CA ALA A 184 -7.06 1.56 -2.03
C ALA A 184 -5.86 0.61 -2.07
N ASP A 185 -4.97 0.76 -3.04
CA ASP A 185 -3.72 0.02 -3.12
C ASP A 185 -2.79 0.30 -1.92
N LEU A 186 -2.72 1.56 -1.48
CA LEU A 186 -1.95 1.95 -0.31
C LEU A 186 -2.50 1.29 0.97
N ASP A 187 -3.81 1.29 1.14
CA ASP A 187 -4.47 0.65 2.27
C ASP A 187 -4.24 -0.88 2.28
N ALA A 188 -4.27 -1.51 1.10
CA ALA A 188 -3.94 -2.92 0.95
C ALA A 188 -2.47 -3.21 1.32
N GLN A 189 -1.54 -2.37 0.88
CA GLN A 189 -0.12 -2.50 1.25
C GLN A 189 0.13 -2.27 2.74
N ASN A 190 -0.54 -1.30 3.34
CA ASN A 190 -0.48 -1.08 4.80
C ASN A 190 -0.99 -2.30 5.57
N SER A 191 -2.08 -2.92 5.11
CA SER A 191 -2.62 -4.15 5.70
C SER A 191 -1.65 -5.32 5.57
N GLN A 192 -1.03 -5.46 4.39
CA GLN A 192 -0.01 -6.49 4.15
C GLN A 192 1.23 -6.28 5.02
N MET A 193 1.69 -5.04 5.18
CA MET A 193 2.81 -4.70 6.07
C MET A 193 2.50 -5.08 7.53
N ARG A 194 1.29 -4.77 8.01
CA ARG A 194 0.87 -5.14 9.39
C ARG A 194 0.83 -6.66 9.57
N ALA A 195 0.35 -7.40 8.57
CA ALA A 195 0.35 -8.86 8.61
C ALA A 195 1.78 -9.42 8.69
N LYS A 196 2.69 -8.92 7.85
CA LYS A 196 4.12 -9.31 7.89
C LYS A 196 4.79 -8.93 9.21
N GLN A 197 4.47 -7.80 9.78
CA GLN A 197 4.97 -7.39 11.09
C GLN A 197 4.49 -8.34 12.20
N SER A 198 3.24 -8.78 12.14
CA SER A 198 2.69 -9.77 13.07
C SER A 198 3.37 -11.13 12.92
N GLU A 199 3.60 -11.57 11.68
CA GLU A 199 4.33 -12.80 11.36
C GLU A 199 5.79 -12.74 11.87
N LEU A 200 6.46 -11.61 11.66
CA LEU A 200 7.80 -11.36 12.17
C LEU A 200 7.84 -11.46 13.70
N ASN A 201 6.93 -10.82 14.39
CA ASN A 201 6.84 -10.87 15.86
C ASN A 201 6.62 -12.30 16.37
N SER A 202 5.76 -13.08 15.69
CA SER A 202 5.53 -14.48 16.00
C SER A 202 6.77 -15.33 15.79
N SER A 203 7.52 -15.11 14.69
CA SER A 203 8.76 -15.80 14.40
C SER A 203 9.87 -15.48 15.40
N VAL A 204 9.98 -14.21 15.80
CA VAL A 204 10.90 -13.79 16.88
C VAL A 204 10.58 -14.50 18.19
N ALA A 205 9.31 -14.52 18.58
CA ALA A 205 8.87 -15.20 19.80
C ALA A 205 9.18 -16.70 19.75
N ALA A 206 8.91 -17.37 18.61
CA ALA A 206 9.21 -18.78 18.42
C ALA A 206 10.73 -19.07 18.49
N ALA A 207 11.56 -18.20 17.90
CA ALA A 207 13.01 -18.32 17.97
C ALA A 207 13.53 -18.18 19.41
N GLN A 208 12.98 -17.22 20.17
CA GLN A 208 13.34 -17.02 21.58
C GLN A 208 12.96 -18.22 22.44
N MET A 209 11.77 -18.80 22.22
CA MET A 209 11.33 -20.02 22.95
C MET A 209 12.23 -21.21 22.60
N SER A 210 12.52 -21.45 21.33
CA SER A 210 13.40 -22.54 20.91
C SER A 210 14.83 -22.39 21.44
N ALA A 211 15.35 -21.17 21.52
CA ALA A 211 16.66 -20.88 22.11
C ALA A 211 16.66 -21.15 23.63
N ALA A 212 15.61 -20.80 24.36
CA ALA A 212 15.47 -21.09 25.78
C ALA A 212 15.35 -22.58 26.05
N GLU A 213 14.60 -23.34 25.25
CA GLU A 213 14.50 -24.80 25.32
C GLU A 213 15.85 -25.46 25.07
N ALA A 214 16.63 -25.00 24.09
CA ALA A 214 17.97 -25.51 23.80
C ALA A 214 18.92 -25.28 24.99
N GLN A 215 18.83 -24.14 25.68
CA GLN A 215 19.62 -23.87 26.90
C GLN A 215 19.22 -24.75 28.08
N GLN A 216 17.94 -25.09 28.20
CA GLN A 216 17.48 -26.03 29.27
C GLN A 216 17.93 -27.46 29.00
N ALA A 217 17.99 -27.89 27.74
CA ALA A 217 18.45 -29.22 27.37
C ALA A 217 19.97 -29.47 27.64
N GLN A 218 20.74 -28.39 27.87
CA GLN A 218 22.17 -28.45 28.23
C GLN A 218 22.43 -28.59 29.74
N LYS A 219 21.43 -28.44 30.58
CA LYS A 219 21.52 -28.56 32.04
C LYS A 219 21.07 -29.92 32.53
#